data_b25ae5c93c5f292a8474382d3a233f3d
#
_entry.id   b25ae5c93c5f292a8474382d3a233f3d
#
_cell.length_a   1.000
_cell.length_b   1.000
_cell.length_c   1.000
_cell.angle_alpha   90.00
_cell.angle_beta   90.00
_cell.angle_gamma   90.00
#
_symmetry.space_group_name_H-M   'P 1'
#
loop_
_entity.id
_entity.type
_entity.pdbx_description
1 polymer ?
#
loop_
_entity_poly.entity_id
_entity_poly.type
_entity_poly.pdbx_seq_one_letter_code
_entity_poly.pdbx_strand_id
1 'polypeptide(L)'
;YEGGHYNLGRETFMVPIVWAEDGWPMVDNETGLVQTEDRLPDLPKTVYPLMPESDNFECETLQMQWNTIHPPVEPIYSLTDRFGYLRLYTRKEGMNEICLPSFVGRRQRHKVFLAKTAMEFTPANGNEEAGIALVQDDRFHYLMVLVQKGGKPFLQAYKTENGTKSLLAETEIKDVKRLYLSVQG
;
A
#
# COMPACT_ATOMS: atom_id res chain seq x y z
N TYR A 1 14.01 -14.41 -4.28
CA TYR A 1 12.54 -14.51 -3.99
C TYR A 1 12.28 -15.84 -3.28
N GLU A 2 11.88 -15.81 -2.02
CA GLU A 2 11.52 -16.99 -1.25
C GLU A 2 10.18 -17.56 -1.81
N GLY A 3 10.22 -18.83 -2.26
CA GLY A 3 9.05 -19.49 -2.83
C GLY A 3 8.46 -18.86 -4.11
N GLY A 4 9.20 -17.96 -4.78
CA GLY A 4 8.71 -17.22 -5.94
C GLY A 4 7.85 -16.00 -5.61
N HIS A 5 7.66 -15.69 -4.33
CA HIS A 5 6.87 -14.53 -3.89
C HIS A 5 7.72 -13.26 -3.91
N TYR A 6 7.16 -12.16 -4.43
CA TYR A 6 7.86 -10.89 -4.63
C TYR A 6 7.03 -9.66 -4.20
N ASN A 7 6.07 -9.86 -3.30
CA ASN A 7 5.18 -8.79 -2.81
C ASN A 7 5.91 -7.62 -2.11
N LEU A 8 7.14 -7.84 -1.62
CA LEU A 8 8.01 -6.78 -1.09
C LEU A 8 8.92 -6.16 -2.16
N GLY A 9 8.86 -6.63 -3.40
CA GLY A 9 9.70 -6.18 -4.51
C GLY A 9 11.04 -6.91 -4.58
N ARG A 10 12.01 -6.27 -5.26
CA ARG A 10 13.38 -6.76 -5.37
C ARG A 10 14.21 -6.19 -4.24
N GLU A 11 15.12 -6.99 -3.73
CA GLU A 11 16.11 -6.60 -2.74
C GLU A 11 17.42 -6.24 -3.41
N THR A 12 18.05 -5.16 -2.95
CA THR A 12 19.38 -4.74 -3.39
C THR A 12 20.37 -5.12 -2.31
N PHE A 13 21.39 -5.86 -2.71
CA PHE A 13 22.49 -6.27 -1.84
C PHE A 13 23.76 -5.50 -2.23
N MET A 14 24.58 -5.21 -1.22
CA MET A 14 25.92 -4.68 -1.38
C MET A 14 26.89 -5.69 -0.85
N VAL A 15 27.92 -6.02 -1.64
CA VAL A 15 28.96 -6.96 -1.27
C VAL A 15 30.35 -6.36 -1.47
N PRO A 16 31.35 -6.72 -0.65
CA PRO A 16 32.71 -6.34 -0.91
C PRO A 16 33.23 -7.11 -2.14
N ILE A 17 34.02 -6.45 -2.96
CA ILE A 17 34.67 -7.04 -4.13
C ILE A 17 36.16 -6.78 -4.10
N VAL A 18 36.91 -7.73 -4.67
CA VAL A 18 38.30 -7.57 -5.08
C VAL A 18 38.43 -7.82 -6.57
N TRP A 19 39.41 -7.19 -7.20
CA TRP A 19 39.70 -7.41 -8.62
C TRP A 19 40.74 -8.53 -8.72
N ALA A 20 40.40 -9.61 -9.40
CA ALA A 20 41.32 -10.68 -9.70
C ALA A 20 42.42 -10.24 -10.70
N GLU A 21 43.49 -10.98 -10.82
CA GLU A 21 44.60 -10.67 -11.72
C GLU A 21 44.22 -10.58 -13.20
N ASP A 22 43.17 -11.32 -13.58
CA ASP A 22 42.57 -11.27 -14.92
C ASP A 22 41.58 -10.11 -15.15
N GLY A 23 41.41 -9.23 -14.14
CA GLY A 23 40.55 -8.05 -14.20
C GLY A 23 39.05 -8.32 -13.93
N TRP A 24 38.66 -9.52 -13.50
CA TRP A 24 37.28 -9.79 -13.10
C TRP A 24 37.00 -9.42 -11.65
N PRO A 25 35.81 -8.85 -11.34
CA PRO A 25 35.40 -8.60 -9.96
C PRO A 25 34.99 -9.93 -9.29
N MET A 26 35.56 -10.18 -8.13
CA MET A 26 35.23 -11.33 -7.29
C MET A 26 34.62 -10.86 -5.97
N VAL A 27 33.59 -11.57 -5.48
CA VAL A 27 33.04 -11.29 -4.14
C VAL A 27 34.09 -11.64 -3.08
N ASP A 28 34.44 -10.64 -2.28
CA ASP A 28 35.50 -10.73 -1.28
C ASP A 28 34.94 -11.26 0.07
N ASN A 29 34.48 -12.48 0.04
CA ASN A 29 34.14 -13.25 1.22
C ASN A 29 34.50 -14.74 0.99
N GLU A 30 34.52 -15.53 2.04
CA GLU A 30 34.94 -16.95 1.98
C GLU A 30 34.08 -17.82 1.05
N THR A 31 32.84 -17.37 0.74
CA THR A 31 31.89 -18.16 -0.05
C THR A 31 31.87 -17.79 -1.52
N GLY A 32 32.33 -16.60 -1.88
CA GLY A 32 32.19 -16.02 -3.23
C GLY A 32 30.74 -15.70 -3.64
N LEU A 33 29.80 -15.77 -2.70
CA LEU A 33 28.37 -15.58 -2.94
C LEU A 33 27.82 -14.39 -2.12
N VAL A 34 26.72 -13.80 -2.60
CA VAL A 34 25.98 -12.78 -1.84
C VAL A 34 25.42 -13.43 -0.57
N GLN A 35 25.76 -12.85 0.59
CA GLN A 35 25.29 -13.29 1.91
C GLN A 35 24.16 -12.38 2.39
N THR A 36 23.34 -12.86 3.32
CA THR A 36 22.30 -12.04 3.99
C THR A 36 22.90 -11.00 4.93
N GLU A 37 24.12 -11.25 5.42
CA GLU A 37 24.90 -10.35 6.26
C GLU A 37 26.34 -10.33 5.74
N ASP A 38 26.93 -9.13 5.66
CA ASP A 38 28.30 -8.96 5.24
C ASP A 38 28.90 -7.70 5.93
N ARG A 39 30.22 -7.51 5.80
CA ARG A 39 30.91 -6.37 6.37
C ARG A 39 30.45 -5.06 5.72
N LEU A 40 30.29 -4.03 6.52
CA LEU A 40 30.02 -2.68 6.02
C LEU A 40 31.30 -2.09 5.40
N PRO A 41 31.18 -1.25 4.34
CA PRO A 41 32.30 -0.49 3.83
C PRO A 41 32.84 0.48 4.90
N ASP A 42 34.15 0.72 4.90
CA ASP A 42 34.77 1.71 5.77
C ASP A 42 34.49 3.14 5.25
N LEU A 43 33.26 3.58 5.44
CA LEU A 43 32.76 4.88 5.05
C LEU A 43 32.09 5.57 6.24
N PRO A 44 32.11 6.92 6.29
CA PRO A 44 31.38 7.65 7.33
C PRO A 44 29.91 7.27 7.36
N LYS A 45 29.43 6.87 8.52
CA LYS A 45 28.04 6.46 8.72
C LYS A 45 27.12 7.68 8.76
N THR A 46 26.20 7.76 7.82
CA THR A 46 25.09 8.73 7.86
C THR A 46 23.81 8.02 8.26
N VAL A 47 23.20 8.51 9.35
CA VAL A 47 21.91 8.00 9.81
C VAL A 47 20.79 8.83 9.20
N TYR A 48 19.95 8.20 8.40
CA TYR A 48 18.73 8.82 7.87
C TYR A 48 17.56 8.56 8.82
N PRO A 49 16.65 9.52 9.02
CA PRO A 49 15.45 9.30 9.82
C PRO A 49 14.59 8.20 9.17
N LEU A 50 14.01 7.35 10.00
CA LEU A 50 13.06 6.35 9.54
C LEU A 50 11.81 7.05 9.03
N MET A 51 11.21 6.49 7.97
CA MET A 51 9.90 6.96 7.51
C MET A 51 8.85 6.78 8.62
N PRO A 52 8.00 7.79 8.86
CA PRO A 52 6.94 7.69 9.85
C PRO A 52 6.04 6.47 9.59
N GLU A 53 5.68 5.75 10.65
CA GLU A 53 4.75 4.63 10.56
C GLU A 53 3.30 5.08 10.42
N SER A 54 2.97 6.24 10.96
CA SER A 54 1.64 6.85 10.92
C SER A 54 1.67 8.22 10.25
N ASP A 55 0.51 8.66 9.76
CA ASP A 55 0.30 9.99 9.19
C ASP A 55 -1.05 10.52 9.67
N ASN A 56 -1.06 11.70 10.26
CA ASN A 56 -2.27 12.40 10.69
C ASN A 56 -2.82 13.36 9.61
N PHE A 57 -2.13 13.43 8.45
CA PHE A 57 -2.52 14.30 7.33
C PHE A 57 -2.64 15.78 7.70
N GLU A 58 -1.73 16.27 8.53
CA GLU A 58 -1.66 17.67 8.99
C GLU A 58 -0.78 18.55 8.08
N CYS A 59 -0.18 17.97 7.04
CA CYS A 59 0.60 18.69 6.04
C CYS A 59 -0.29 19.09 4.86
N GLU A 60 0.08 20.17 4.15
CA GLU A 60 -0.64 20.61 2.96
C GLU A 60 -0.42 19.70 1.73
N THR A 61 0.65 18.90 1.75
CA THR A 61 1.00 17.95 0.69
C THR A 61 1.23 16.56 1.25
N LEU A 62 0.92 15.54 0.45
CA LEU A 62 1.24 14.16 0.78
C LEU A 62 2.76 13.99 0.93
N GLN A 63 3.17 13.27 1.99
CA GLN A 63 4.55 12.90 2.20
C GLN A 63 4.99 11.84 1.17
N MET A 64 6.30 11.71 0.95
CA MET A 64 6.89 10.88 -0.12
C MET A 64 6.54 9.39 -0.05
N GLN A 65 6.12 8.88 1.11
CA GLN A 65 5.71 7.47 1.25
C GLN A 65 4.35 7.16 0.64
N TRP A 66 3.54 8.17 0.34
CA TRP A 66 2.22 8.00 -0.25
C TRP A 66 2.30 7.97 -1.78
N ASN A 67 1.59 7.04 -2.37
CA ASN A 67 1.56 6.80 -3.80
C ASN A 67 0.12 6.69 -4.30
N THR A 68 -0.08 7.06 -5.55
CA THR A 68 -1.28 6.76 -6.33
C THR A 68 -0.99 5.59 -7.28
N ILE A 69 -2.00 4.90 -7.77
CA ILE A 69 -1.80 3.78 -8.73
C ILE A 69 -1.20 4.32 -10.03
N HIS A 70 -1.72 5.45 -10.52
CA HIS A 70 -1.20 6.19 -11.66
C HIS A 70 -1.18 7.68 -11.33
N PRO A 71 -0.35 8.50 -12.01
CA PRO A 71 -0.40 9.96 -11.85
C PRO A 71 -1.80 10.48 -12.21
N PRO A 72 -2.53 11.10 -11.28
CA PRO A 72 -3.87 11.62 -11.57
C PRO A 72 -3.78 12.85 -12.47
N VAL A 73 -4.63 12.89 -13.50
CA VAL A 73 -4.79 14.05 -14.39
C VAL A 73 -5.58 15.16 -13.69
N GLU A 74 -6.55 14.77 -12.86
CA GLU A 74 -7.34 15.66 -12.02
C GLU A 74 -7.13 15.34 -10.54
N PRO A 75 -7.30 16.29 -9.63
CA PRO A 75 -7.16 16.02 -8.20
C PRO A 75 -8.10 14.89 -7.75
N ILE A 76 -7.53 13.85 -7.15
CA ILE A 76 -8.29 12.72 -6.56
C ILE A 76 -8.39 12.82 -5.05
N TYR A 77 -7.66 13.75 -4.43
CA TYR A 77 -7.64 13.97 -2.99
C TYR A 77 -7.44 15.45 -2.64
N SER A 78 -7.72 15.78 -1.38
CA SER A 78 -7.38 17.05 -0.74
C SER A 78 -6.88 16.80 0.69
N LEU A 79 -5.89 17.59 1.12
CA LEU A 79 -5.41 17.69 2.50
C LEU A 79 -5.84 19.00 3.18
N THR A 80 -6.39 19.92 2.41
CA THR A 80 -6.78 21.26 2.88
C THR A 80 -8.27 21.43 3.09
N ASP A 81 -9.12 20.62 2.46
CA ASP A 81 -10.58 20.69 2.63
C ASP A 81 -11.00 20.43 4.08
N ARG A 82 -10.23 19.61 4.79
CA ARG A 82 -10.42 19.34 6.20
C ARG A 82 -9.06 19.00 6.84
N PHE A 83 -8.55 19.90 7.64
CA PHE A 83 -7.27 19.73 8.32
C PHE A 83 -7.23 18.44 9.14
N GLY A 84 -6.11 17.72 9.08
CA GLY A 84 -5.92 16.43 9.76
C GLY A 84 -6.67 15.25 9.12
N TYR A 85 -7.09 15.40 7.86
CA TYR A 85 -7.75 14.33 7.09
C TYR A 85 -7.23 14.29 5.65
N LEU A 86 -7.03 13.08 5.16
CA LEU A 86 -6.94 12.83 3.73
C LEU A 86 -8.37 12.67 3.19
N ARG A 87 -8.87 13.65 2.43
CA ARG A 87 -10.14 13.54 1.70
C ARG A 87 -9.86 12.89 0.36
N LEU A 88 -10.52 11.79 0.05
CA LEU A 88 -10.55 11.19 -1.27
C LEU A 88 -11.88 11.56 -1.96
N TYR A 89 -11.82 11.99 -3.22
CA TYR A 89 -13.00 12.28 -4.02
C TYR A 89 -13.47 10.99 -4.69
N THR A 90 -14.74 10.62 -4.50
CA THR A 90 -15.32 9.46 -5.17
C THR A 90 -15.38 9.66 -6.68
N ARG A 91 -15.07 8.60 -7.45
CA ARG A 91 -15.05 8.59 -8.91
C ARG A 91 -15.82 7.39 -9.43
N LYS A 92 -16.08 7.37 -10.77
CA LYS A 92 -16.75 6.22 -11.42
C LYS A 92 -15.83 5.01 -11.53
N GLU A 93 -14.53 5.27 -11.64
CA GLU A 93 -13.49 4.27 -11.84
C GLU A 93 -13.28 3.45 -10.56
N GLY A 94 -13.40 2.14 -10.70
CA GLY A 94 -13.16 1.18 -9.63
C GLY A 94 -11.77 0.56 -9.69
N MET A 95 -11.45 -0.27 -8.69
CA MET A 95 -10.13 -0.94 -8.59
C MET A 95 -9.97 -2.12 -9.56
N ASN A 96 -11.03 -2.60 -10.21
CA ASN A 96 -11.01 -3.76 -11.11
C ASN A 96 -10.75 -3.40 -12.58
N GLU A 97 -10.39 -2.17 -12.87
CA GLU A 97 -10.20 -1.65 -14.22
C GLU A 97 -8.84 -1.00 -14.36
N ILE A 98 -8.26 -1.04 -15.56
CA ILE A 98 -7.05 -0.26 -15.87
C ILE A 98 -7.47 1.21 -16.03
N CYS A 99 -7.54 1.92 -14.92
CA CYS A 99 -8.05 3.28 -14.86
C CYS A 99 -7.36 4.09 -13.75
N LEU A 100 -7.89 5.26 -13.42
CA LEU A 100 -7.40 6.16 -12.37
C LEU A 100 -8.35 6.18 -11.17
N PRO A 101 -8.39 5.13 -10.34
CA PRO A 101 -9.25 5.12 -9.16
C PRO A 101 -8.77 6.16 -8.14
N SER A 102 -9.68 6.62 -7.28
CA SER A 102 -9.31 7.46 -6.14
C SER A 102 -8.64 6.61 -5.07
N PHE A 103 -7.35 6.34 -5.28
CA PHE A 103 -6.53 5.52 -4.40
C PHE A 103 -5.27 6.28 -3.96
N VAL A 104 -5.04 6.28 -2.65
CA VAL A 104 -3.78 6.73 -2.04
C VAL A 104 -3.30 5.62 -1.12
N GLY A 105 -2.10 5.14 -1.32
CA GLY A 105 -1.57 3.98 -0.61
C GLY A 105 -0.09 4.08 -0.29
N ARG A 106 0.36 3.18 0.55
CA ARG A 106 1.78 2.99 0.90
C ARG A 106 2.23 1.62 0.45
N ARG A 107 3.49 1.51 0.06
CA ARG A 107 4.07 0.19 -0.23
C ARG A 107 4.22 -0.62 1.05
N GLN A 108 3.86 -1.90 0.99
CA GLN A 108 4.19 -2.87 2.03
C GLN A 108 5.71 -3.01 2.12
N ARG A 109 6.26 -2.97 3.34
CA ARG A 109 7.71 -3.06 3.61
C ARG A 109 8.11 -4.29 4.43
N HIS A 110 7.14 -4.97 5.03
CA HIS A 110 7.38 -6.12 5.91
C HIS A 110 6.46 -7.28 5.54
N LYS A 111 6.95 -8.52 5.72
CA LYS A 111 6.14 -9.73 5.51
C LYS A 111 4.99 -9.78 6.51
N VAL A 112 5.27 -9.48 7.77
CA VAL A 112 4.26 -9.36 8.83
C VAL A 112 3.99 -7.87 9.07
N PHE A 113 2.75 -7.45 8.95
CA PHE A 113 2.35 -6.06 9.11
C PHE A 113 0.94 -5.93 9.65
N LEU A 114 0.65 -4.75 10.20
CA LEU A 114 -0.68 -4.31 10.60
C LEU A 114 -0.88 -2.89 10.07
N ALA A 115 -1.85 -2.70 9.17
CA ALA A 115 -2.26 -1.39 8.70
C ALA A 115 -3.63 -1.04 9.27
N LYS A 116 -3.79 0.21 9.75
CA LYS A 116 -5.03 0.72 10.32
C LYS A 116 -5.36 2.09 9.74
N THR A 117 -6.65 2.35 9.57
CA THR A 117 -7.15 3.68 9.22
C THR A 117 -8.47 3.96 9.89
N ALA A 118 -8.73 5.24 10.16
CA ALA A 118 -10.06 5.72 10.53
C ALA A 118 -10.69 6.35 9.29
N MET A 119 -11.94 6.00 8.99
CA MET A 119 -12.67 6.47 7.82
C MET A 119 -14.02 7.06 8.24
N GLU A 120 -14.35 8.22 7.69
CA GLU A 120 -15.67 8.83 7.74
C GLU A 120 -16.22 8.83 6.32
N PHE A 121 -17.26 8.04 6.09
CA PHE A 121 -17.91 7.90 4.79
C PHE A 121 -19.37 7.49 4.99
N THR A 122 -20.27 8.10 4.23
CA THR A 122 -21.69 7.75 4.21
C THR A 122 -22.11 7.58 2.76
N PRO A 123 -22.25 6.34 2.25
CA PRO A 123 -22.68 6.11 0.88
C PRO A 123 -24.12 6.61 0.71
N ALA A 124 -24.37 7.43 -0.31
CA ALA A 124 -25.69 7.95 -0.62
C ALA A 124 -26.54 6.97 -1.44
N ASN A 125 -25.89 6.04 -2.13
CA ASN A 125 -26.54 5.03 -2.96
C ASN A 125 -25.66 3.77 -3.09
N GLY A 126 -26.20 2.73 -3.73
CA GLY A 126 -25.54 1.42 -3.85
C GLY A 126 -24.33 1.38 -4.80
N ASN A 127 -24.01 2.46 -5.51
CA ASN A 127 -22.86 2.53 -6.41
C ASN A 127 -21.64 3.21 -5.76
N GLU A 128 -21.79 3.67 -4.52
CA GLU A 128 -20.73 4.33 -3.79
C GLU A 128 -20.08 3.36 -2.80
N GLU A 129 -18.76 3.28 -2.87
CA GLU A 129 -17.95 2.47 -1.95
C GLU A 129 -16.69 3.21 -1.52
N ALA A 130 -16.27 3.03 -0.27
CA ALA A 130 -14.99 3.49 0.25
C ALA A 130 -14.48 2.54 1.33
N GLY A 131 -13.15 2.43 1.46
CA GLY A 131 -12.58 1.52 2.43
C GLY A 131 -11.06 1.41 2.38
N ILE A 132 -10.54 0.25 2.76
CA ILE A 132 -9.12 -0.09 2.72
C ILE A 132 -8.89 -1.19 1.68
N ALA A 133 -7.73 -1.13 1.01
CA ALA A 133 -7.34 -2.08 -0.02
C ALA A 133 -5.92 -2.64 0.23
N LEU A 134 -5.72 -3.91 -0.11
CA LEU A 134 -4.42 -4.51 -0.36
C LEU A 134 -4.30 -4.76 -1.86
N VAL A 135 -3.37 -4.09 -2.52
CA VAL A 135 -3.30 -4.06 -3.99
C VAL A 135 -1.96 -4.60 -4.46
N GLN A 136 -2.00 -5.62 -5.30
CA GLN A 136 -0.89 -6.02 -6.15
C GLN A 136 -1.03 -5.33 -7.51
N ASP A 137 -2.18 -5.51 -8.16
CA ASP A 137 -2.58 -4.86 -9.42
C ASP A 137 -4.12 -4.86 -9.56
N ASP A 138 -4.65 -4.46 -10.72
CA ASP A 138 -6.08 -4.44 -11.04
C ASP A 138 -6.73 -5.83 -11.03
N ARG A 139 -5.95 -6.89 -11.26
CA ARG A 139 -6.41 -8.28 -11.32
C ARG A 139 -6.27 -9.04 -10.00
N PHE A 140 -5.42 -8.55 -9.09
CA PHE A 140 -5.11 -9.19 -7.80
C PHE A 140 -5.12 -8.17 -6.67
N HIS A 141 -6.21 -8.11 -5.92
CA HIS A 141 -6.34 -7.24 -4.78
C HIS A 141 -7.41 -7.70 -3.80
N TYR A 142 -7.34 -7.20 -2.58
CA TYR A 142 -8.40 -7.33 -1.57
C TYR A 142 -8.98 -5.95 -1.27
N LEU A 143 -10.30 -5.89 -1.09
CA LEU A 143 -11.01 -4.69 -0.68
C LEU A 143 -11.83 -4.98 0.57
N MET A 144 -11.85 -4.04 1.51
CA MET A 144 -12.85 -4.00 2.58
C MET A 144 -13.50 -2.62 2.52
N VAL A 145 -14.75 -2.58 2.09
CA VAL A 145 -15.46 -1.35 1.72
C VAL A 145 -16.81 -1.23 2.42
N LEU A 146 -17.17 0.00 2.77
CA LEU A 146 -18.50 0.37 3.19
C LEU A 146 -19.33 0.70 1.95
N VAL A 147 -20.51 0.07 1.85
CA VAL A 147 -21.47 0.26 0.75
C VAL A 147 -22.86 0.48 1.31
N GLN A 148 -23.80 0.94 0.47
CA GLN A 148 -25.23 0.96 0.80
C GLN A 148 -25.95 -0.17 0.04
N LYS A 149 -26.78 -0.96 0.74
CA LYS A 149 -27.59 -2.02 0.16
C LYS A 149 -29.00 -1.98 0.76
N GLY A 150 -30.01 -1.74 -0.07
CA GLY A 150 -31.39 -1.61 0.39
C GLY A 150 -31.61 -0.49 1.40
N GLY A 151 -30.91 0.64 1.29
CA GLY A 151 -30.99 1.76 2.22
C GLY A 151 -30.23 1.59 3.53
N LYS A 152 -29.50 0.50 3.71
CA LYS A 152 -28.70 0.20 4.91
C LYS A 152 -27.21 0.12 4.58
N PRO A 153 -26.33 0.50 5.52
CA PRO A 153 -24.87 0.39 5.35
C PRO A 153 -24.40 -1.03 5.64
N PHE A 154 -23.55 -1.55 4.74
CA PHE A 154 -22.88 -2.84 4.87
C PHE A 154 -21.38 -2.68 4.73
N LEU A 155 -20.62 -3.36 5.56
CA LEU A 155 -19.20 -3.59 5.33
C LEU A 155 -19.04 -4.90 4.56
N GLN A 156 -18.37 -4.83 3.42
CA GLN A 156 -18.14 -5.97 2.53
C GLN A 156 -16.64 -6.19 2.33
N ALA A 157 -16.22 -7.44 2.41
CA ALA A 157 -14.85 -7.84 2.08
C ALA A 157 -14.84 -8.63 0.76
N TYR A 158 -13.95 -8.23 -0.15
CA TYR A 158 -13.81 -8.84 -1.47
C TYR A 158 -12.39 -9.30 -1.73
N LYS A 159 -12.24 -10.37 -2.49
CA LYS A 159 -11.02 -10.79 -3.17
C LYS A 159 -11.23 -10.66 -4.67
N THR A 160 -10.29 -10.04 -5.34
CA THR A 160 -10.17 -10.10 -6.80
C THR A 160 -8.99 -11.00 -7.13
N GLU A 161 -9.21 -12.03 -7.94
CA GLU A 161 -8.22 -12.99 -8.40
C GLU A 161 -8.39 -13.22 -9.88
N ASN A 162 -7.33 -13.01 -10.67
CA ASN A 162 -7.38 -13.02 -12.14
C ASN A 162 -8.47 -12.11 -12.71
N GLY A 163 -8.74 -10.97 -12.08
CA GLY A 163 -9.79 -10.02 -12.49
C GLY A 163 -11.21 -10.42 -12.07
N THR A 164 -11.39 -11.58 -11.40
CA THR A 164 -12.71 -12.01 -10.92
C THR A 164 -12.91 -11.56 -9.46
N LYS A 165 -13.87 -10.66 -9.25
CA LYS A 165 -14.25 -10.16 -7.91
C LYS A 165 -15.20 -11.14 -7.22
N SER A 166 -14.87 -11.58 -6.00
CA SER A 166 -15.64 -12.50 -5.17
C SER A 166 -15.89 -11.90 -3.80
N LEU A 167 -17.13 -11.96 -3.32
CA LEU A 167 -17.49 -11.53 -1.97
C LEU A 167 -17.04 -12.61 -0.98
N LEU A 168 -16.23 -12.22 0.00
CA LEU A 168 -15.74 -13.10 1.06
C LEU A 168 -16.62 -13.03 2.31
N ALA A 169 -17.04 -11.82 2.68
CA ALA A 169 -17.85 -11.57 3.87
C ALA A 169 -18.68 -10.30 3.72
N GLU A 170 -19.81 -10.27 4.40
CA GLU A 170 -20.72 -9.13 4.48
C GLU A 170 -21.31 -9.01 5.88
N THR A 171 -21.39 -7.78 6.41
CA THR A 171 -22.07 -7.52 7.67
C THR A 171 -22.79 -6.18 7.65
N GLU A 172 -24.01 -6.10 8.17
CA GLU A 172 -24.75 -4.85 8.35
C GLU A 172 -24.11 -4.02 9.47
N ILE A 173 -23.85 -2.74 9.22
CA ILE A 173 -23.27 -1.81 10.19
C ILE A 173 -24.35 -0.85 10.66
N LYS A 174 -24.43 -0.61 11.99
CA LYS A 174 -25.36 0.35 12.58
C LYS A 174 -24.59 1.59 13.07
N ASP A 175 -25.21 2.75 12.92
CA ASP A 175 -24.74 4.04 13.47
C ASP A 175 -23.27 4.40 13.14
N VAL A 176 -22.92 4.36 11.85
CA VAL A 176 -21.55 4.56 11.42
C VAL A 176 -21.25 6.01 11.10
N LYS A 177 -20.73 6.76 12.08
CA LYS A 177 -20.10 8.07 11.82
C LYS A 177 -18.62 7.93 11.46
N ARG A 178 -17.92 6.97 12.09
CA ARG A 178 -16.50 6.70 11.86
C ARG A 178 -16.22 5.22 12.00
N LEU A 179 -15.61 4.61 10.99
CA LEU A 179 -15.12 3.25 11.00
C LEU A 179 -13.63 3.21 11.26
N TYR A 180 -13.20 2.23 12.02
CA TYR A 180 -11.80 1.87 12.17
C TYR A 180 -11.57 0.57 11.42
N LEU A 181 -10.87 0.66 10.30
CA LEU A 181 -10.54 -0.46 9.45
C LEU A 181 -9.12 -0.91 9.73
N SER A 182 -8.89 -2.21 9.75
CA SER A 182 -7.56 -2.76 9.89
C SER A 182 -7.37 -3.98 9.01
N VAL A 183 -6.15 -4.17 8.54
CA VAL A 183 -5.70 -5.34 7.81
C VAL A 183 -4.39 -5.80 8.38
N GLN A 184 -4.25 -7.11 8.53
CA GLN A 184 -3.05 -7.78 9.02
C GLN A 184 -2.62 -8.81 7.98
N GLY A 185 -1.34 -8.89 7.71
CA GLY A 185 -0.71 -9.86 6.82
C GLY A 185 0.56 -10.43 7.42
#